data_35cbc0b573993e8f02400ac2e1838231
#
_entry.id   35cbc0b573993e8f02400ac2e1838231
#
_cell.length_a   1.000
_cell.length_b   1.000
_cell.length_c   1.000
_cell.angle_alpha   90.00
_cell.angle_beta   90.00
_cell.angle_gamma   90.00
#
_symmetry.space_group_name_H-M   'P 1'
#
loop_
_entity.id
_entity.type
_entity.pdbx_description
1 polymer ?
#
loop_
_entity_poly.entity_id
_entity_poly.type
_entity_poly.pdbx_seq_one_letter_code
_entity_poly.pdbx_strand_id
1 'polypeptide(L)'
;RLRNYYQTKRDSILSTFKNSSLDKYITITEEESGVHFLMHINTPKTEEQLLLAARSKGIKLAPLSAYYNGFADSSVLNTYVMNYSSINLNNLDQIAESLYQIVK
;
A
#
# COMPACT_ATOMS: atom_id res chain seq x y z
N ARG A 1 -5.77 24.40 -0.29
CA ARG A 1 -4.86 24.24 0.83
C ARG A 1 -4.32 22.83 0.88
N LEU A 2 -3.06 22.71 1.27
CA LEU A 2 -2.39 21.40 1.29
C LEU A 2 -3.11 20.40 2.17
N ARG A 3 -3.56 20.83 3.33
CA ARG A 3 -4.21 19.93 4.28
C ARG A 3 -5.48 19.33 3.70
N ASN A 4 -6.32 20.17 3.10
CA ASN A 4 -7.57 19.68 2.51
C ASN A 4 -7.29 18.83 1.28
N TYR A 5 -6.26 19.18 0.51
CA TYR A 5 -5.88 18.41 -0.66
C TYR A 5 -5.48 16.97 -0.28
N TYR A 6 -4.61 16.82 0.72
CA TYR A 6 -4.19 15.49 1.16
C TYR A 6 -5.31 14.70 1.78
N GLN A 7 -6.19 15.36 2.52
CA GLN A 7 -7.31 14.68 3.14
C GLN A 7 -8.27 14.14 2.08
N THR A 8 -8.58 14.94 1.08
CA THR A 8 -9.45 14.51 -0.02
C THR A 8 -8.82 13.36 -0.78
N LYS A 9 -7.54 13.46 -1.09
CA LYS A 9 -6.82 12.42 -1.80
C LYS A 9 -6.77 11.13 -0.99
N ARG A 10 -6.49 11.25 0.30
CA ARG A 10 -6.48 10.10 1.20
C ARG A 10 -7.83 9.40 1.21
N ASP A 11 -8.90 10.16 1.35
CA ASP A 11 -10.25 9.60 1.41
C ASP A 11 -10.58 8.84 0.13
N SER A 12 -10.18 9.38 -1.02
CA SER A 12 -10.40 8.71 -2.32
C SER A 12 -9.63 7.41 -2.40
N ILE A 13 -8.38 7.42 -1.98
CA ILE A 13 -7.53 6.23 -2.03
C ILE A 13 -8.07 5.14 -1.11
N LEU A 14 -8.34 5.48 0.14
CA LEU A 14 -8.81 4.52 1.12
C LEU A 14 -10.18 3.97 0.75
N SER A 15 -11.05 4.82 0.24
CA SER A 15 -12.38 4.40 -0.20
C SER A 15 -12.29 3.42 -1.38
N THR A 16 -11.44 3.72 -2.36
CA THR A 16 -11.26 2.85 -3.50
C THR A 16 -10.75 1.47 -3.08
N PHE A 17 -9.75 1.44 -2.22
CA PHE A 17 -9.20 0.18 -1.73
C PHE A 17 -10.25 -0.60 -0.93
N LYS A 18 -10.98 0.08 -0.08
CA LYS A 18 -12.00 -0.55 0.76
C LYS A 18 -13.12 -1.17 -0.08
N ASN A 19 -13.46 -0.55 -1.19
CA ASN A 19 -14.53 -1.03 -2.05
C ASN A 19 -14.07 -1.99 -3.14
N SER A 20 -12.79 -2.35 -3.13
CA SER A 20 -12.22 -3.28 -4.10
C SER A 20 -12.08 -4.68 -3.52
N SER A 21 -11.79 -5.64 -4.39
CA SER A 21 -11.52 -7.02 -3.95
C SER A 21 -10.27 -7.11 -3.10
N LEU A 22 -9.42 -6.09 -3.16
CA LEU A 22 -8.19 -6.03 -2.39
C LEU A 22 -8.43 -5.90 -0.88
N ASP A 23 -9.57 -5.32 -0.49
CA ASP A 23 -9.85 -4.99 0.90
C ASP A 23 -9.65 -6.15 1.87
N LYS A 24 -10.08 -7.34 1.48
CA LYS A 24 -9.99 -8.50 2.38
C LYS A 24 -8.57 -9.01 2.57
N TYR A 25 -7.62 -8.51 1.78
CA TYR A 25 -6.23 -8.93 1.86
C TYR A 25 -5.33 -7.91 2.53
N ILE A 26 -5.85 -6.74 2.87
CA ILE A 26 -5.02 -5.67 3.41
C ILE A 26 -5.57 -5.11 4.71
N THR A 27 -4.67 -4.58 5.52
CA THR A 27 -4.99 -3.82 6.71
C THR A 27 -4.25 -2.49 6.61
N ILE A 28 -4.98 -1.41 6.72
CA ILE A 28 -4.40 -0.07 6.56
C ILE A 28 -4.30 0.61 7.92
N THR A 29 -3.12 1.16 8.20
CA THR A 29 -2.87 1.96 9.38
C THR A 29 -2.49 3.36 8.93
N GLU A 30 -3.29 4.34 9.33
CA GLU A 30 -3.03 5.73 8.96
C GLU A 30 -2.01 6.34 9.91
N GLU A 31 -1.15 7.20 9.36
CA GLU A 31 -0.14 7.89 10.14
C GLU A 31 -0.60 9.29 10.49
N GLU A 32 -0.17 9.79 11.65
CA GLU A 32 -0.55 11.13 12.10
C GLU A 32 -0.07 12.22 11.17
N SER A 33 1.05 11.99 10.50
CA SER A 33 1.63 12.98 9.58
C SER A 33 0.68 13.31 8.42
N GLY A 34 -0.21 12.37 8.06
CA GLY A 34 -1.16 12.57 6.99
C GLY A 34 -0.58 12.55 5.59
N VAL A 35 0.72 12.25 5.43
CA VAL A 35 1.36 12.20 4.12
C VAL A 35 1.55 10.79 3.60
N HIS A 36 1.42 9.79 4.46
CA HIS A 36 1.50 8.40 4.04
C HIS A 36 0.69 7.51 4.99
N PHE A 37 0.46 6.27 4.56
CA PHE A 37 -0.17 5.26 5.39
C PHE A 37 0.60 3.96 5.26
N LEU A 38 0.39 3.05 6.20
CA LEU A 38 0.98 1.72 6.13
C LEU A 38 -0.07 0.73 5.64
N MET A 39 0.32 -0.11 4.70
CA MET A 39 -0.57 -1.14 4.18
C MET A 39 0.06 -2.50 4.45
N HIS A 40 -0.56 -3.27 5.33
CA HIS A 40 -0.14 -4.64 5.58
C HIS A 40 -0.93 -5.58 4.68
N ILE A 41 -0.23 -6.49 4.00
CA ILE A 41 -0.86 -7.44 3.09
C ILE A 41 -0.90 -8.80 3.76
N ASN A 42 -2.12 -9.32 3.93
CA ASN A 42 -2.35 -10.62 4.54
C ASN A 42 -2.34 -11.69 3.45
N THR A 43 -1.21 -12.36 3.29
CA THR A 43 -1.02 -13.33 2.23
C THR A 43 0.05 -14.34 2.67
N PRO A 44 -0.02 -15.60 2.21
CA PRO A 44 1.06 -16.55 2.49
C PRO A 44 2.31 -16.31 1.66
N LYS A 45 2.24 -15.40 0.67
CA LYS A 45 3.41 -15.08 -0.15
C LYS A 45 4.43 -14.31 0.68
N THR A 46 5.71 -14.49 0.34
CA THR A 46 6.77 -13.75 1.02
C THR A 46 6.82 -12.32 0.52
N GLU A 47 7.43 -11.45 1.33
CA GLU A 47 7.62 -10.06 0.93
C GLU A 47 8.39 -9.95 -0.37
N GLU A 48 9.43 -10.79 -0.54
CA GLU A 48 10.22 -10.79 -1.75
C GLU A 48 9.37 -11.15 -2.97
N GLN A 49 8.49 -12.14 -2.84
CA GLN A 49 7.59 -12.52 -3.92
C GLN A 49 6.66 -11.37 -4.29
N LEU A 50 6.13 -10.67 -3.29
CA LEU A 50 5.25 -9.54 -3.55
C LEU A 50 5.97 -8.40 -4.23
N LEU A 51 7.21 -8.11 -3.81
CA LEU A 51 7.98 -7.03 -4.41
C LEU A 51 8.28 -7.33 -5.89
N LEU A 52 8.63 -8.56 -6.20
CA LEU A 52 8.90 -8.95 -7.59
C LEU A 52 7.63 -8.89 -8.44
N ALA A 53 6.52 -9.40 -7.91
CA ALA A 53 5.25 -9.37 -8.64
C ALA A 53 4.78 -7.95 -8.89
N ALA A 54 4.93 -7.07 -7.90
CA ALA A 54 4.55 -5.66 -8.05
C ALA A 54 5.37 -4.98 -9.13
N ARG A 55 6.68 -5.24 -9.12
CA ARG A 55 7.57 -4.65 -10.11
C ARG A 55 7.19 -5.09 -11.52
N SER A 56 6.79 -6.35 -11.69
CA SER A 56 6.38 -6.85 -13.00
C SER A 56 5.15 -6.15 -13.53
N LYS A 57 4.36 -5.54 -12.65
CA LYS A 57 3.17 -4.78 -13.03
C LYS A 57 3.41 -3.27 -13.02
N GLY A 58 4.67 -2.86 -12.87
CA GLY A 58 5.01 -1.45 -12.86
C GLY A 58 4.72 -0.73 -11.55
N ILE A 59 4.51 -1.49 -10.49
CA ILE A 59 4.23 -0.92 -9.16
C ILE A 59 5.47 -1.06 -8.30
N LYS A 60 5.90 0.06 -7.71
CA LYS A 60 7.03 0.06 -6.79
C LYS A 60 6.51 0.11 -5.36
N LEU A 61 6.65 -0.98 -4.64
CA LEU A 61 6.28 -1.04 -3.23
C LEU A 61 7.49 -0.70 -2.36
N ALA A 62 7.25 0.03 -1.28
CA ALA A 62 8.30 0.42 -0.34
C ALA A 62 8.12 -0.37 0.96
N PRO A 63 8.86 -1.48 1.15
CA PRO A 63 8.64 -2.32 2.33
C PRO A 63 9.11 -1.63 3.60
N LEU A 64 8.29 -1.73 4.64
CA LEU A 64 8.63 -1.16 5.94
C LEU A 64 9.90 -1.80 6.50
N SER A 65 10.12 -3.08 6.22
CA SER A 65 11.29 -3.80 6.71
C SER A 65 12.60 -3.15 6.27
N ALA A 66 12.60 -2.42 5.15
CA ALA A 66 13.80 -1.75 4.67
C ALA A 66 14.32 -0.69 5.63
N TYR A 67 13.46 -0.20 6.53
CA TYR A 67 13.84 0.83 7.50
C TYR A 67 14.46 0.25 8.78
N TYR A 68 14.53 -1.06 8.91
CA TYR A 68 14.98 -1.71 10.13
C TYR A 68 16.36 -2.34 10.04
N ASN A 69 17.07 -2.16 8.94
CA ASN A 69 18.46 -2.62 8.77
C ASN A 69 18.67 -4.07 9.17
N GLY A 70 17.71 -4.93 8.85
CA GLY A 70 17.83 -6.35 9.14
C GLY A 70 17.35 -6.76 10.51
N PHE A 71 16.86 -5.83 11.31
CA PHE A 71 16.32 -6.14 12.65
C PHE A 71 14.80 -6.21 12.68
N ALA A 72 14.17 -6.24 11.52
CA ALA A 72 12.73 -6.31 11.44
C ALA A 72 12.24 -7.67 11.95
N ASP A 73 11.24 -7.63 12.84
CA ASP A 73 10.60 -8.87 13.23
C ASP A 73 9.46 -9.19 12.25
N SER A 74 8.82 -10.34 12.46
CA SER A 74 7.80 -10.79 11.51
C SER A 74 6.59 -9.87 11.42
N SER A 75 6.38 -9.01 12.41
CA SER A 75 5.21 -8.13 12.42
C SER A 75 5.29 -7.03 11.38
N VAL A 76 6.49 -6.68 10.89
CA VAL A 76 6.64 -5.65 9.87
C VAL A 76 6.78 -6.23 8.46
N LEU A 77 6.90 -7.54 8.32
CA LEU A 77 6.98 -8.15 6.99
C LEU A 77 5.63 -8.00 6.28
N ASN A 78 5.70 -7.82 4.97
CA ASN A 78 4.54 -7.57 4.12
C ASN A 78 3.76 -6.31 4.49
N THR A 79 4.43 -5.36 5.12
CA THR A 79 3.88 -4.04 5.39
C THR A 79 4.64 -3.03 4.52
N TYR A 80 3.89 -2.15 3.86
CA TYR A 80 4.44 -1.23 2.87
C TYR A 80 4.06 0.19 3.19
N VAL A 81 5.00 1.11 2.98
CA VAL A 81 4.75 2.55 3.17
C VAL A 81 4.15 3.09 1.88
N MET A 82 2.95 3.64 1.97
CA MET A 82 2.23 4.15 0.81
C MET A 82 2.14 5.67 0.92
N ASN A 83 2.81 6.38 0.02
CA ASN A 83 2.78 7.84 0.01
C ASN A 83 1.61 8.33 -0.83
N TYR A 84 0.77 9.20 -0.27
CA TYR A 84 -0.37 9.74 -1.00
C TYR A 84 0.05 10.47 -2.26
N SER A 85 1.17 11.18 -2.19
CA SER A 85 1.64 11.96 -3.33
C SER A 85 2.10 11.09 -4.51
N SER A 86 2.45 9.84 -4.24
CA SER A 86 2.92 8.92 -5.28
C SER A 86 1.79 8.21 -6.01
N ILE A 87 0.58 8.35 -5.53
CA ILE A 87 -0.57 7.63 -6.09
C ILE A 87 -1.36 8.59 -6.97
N ASN A 88 -1.55 8.20 -8.23
CA ASN A 88 -2.30 8.99 -9.19
C ASN A 88 -3.78 8.64 -9.07
N LEU A 89 -4.61 9.64 -8.73
CA LEU A 89 -6.04 9.43 -8.55
C LEU A 89 -6.72 8.90 -9.81
N ASN A 90 -6.18 9.24 -10.98
CA ASN A 90 -6.76 8.78 -12.24
C ASN A 90 -6.57 7.28 -12.46
N ASN A 91 -5.64 6.66 -11.74
CA ASN A 91 -5.32 5.25 -11.92
C ASN A 91 -5.68 4.41 -10.69
N LEU A 92 -6.46 4.94 -9.76
CA LEU A 92 -6.75 4.25 -8.50
C LEU A 92 -7.36 2.87 -8.69
N ASP A 93 -8.37 2.76 -9.55
CA ASP A 93 -9.03 1.48 -9.77
C ASP A 93 -8.06 0.47 -10.35
N GLN A 94 -7.21 0.91 -11.27
CA GLN A 94 -6.22 0.05 -11.89
C GLN A 94 -5.16 -0.38 -10.89
N ILE A 95 -4.74 0.52 -10.00
CA ILE A 95 -3.77 0.20 -8.96
C ILE A 95 -4.34 -0.85 -8.01
N ALA A 96 -5.59 -0.66 -7.57
CA ALA A 96 -6.24 -1.61 -6.68
C ALA A 96 -6.37 -2.98 -7.34
N GLU A 97 -6.75 -3.02 -8.62
CA GLU A 97 -6.87 -4.26 -9.34
C GLU A 97 -5.53 -4.96 -9.52
N SER A 98 -4.48 -4.21 -9.84
CA SER A 98 -3.15 -4.76 -10.00
C SER A 98 -2.64 -5.34 -8.69
N LEU A 99 -2.85 -4.65 -7.59
CA LEU A 99 -2.45 -5.16 -6.27
C LEU A 99 -3.24 -6.41 -5.91
N TYR A 100 -4.53 -6.43 -6.24
CA TYR A 100 -5.34 -7.62 -6.01
C TYR A 100 -4.78 -8.83 -6.76
N GLN A 101 -4.38 -8.64 -8.02
CA GLN A 101 -3.82 -9.72 -8.83
C GLN A 101 -2.51 -10.26 -8.23
N ILE A 102 -1.77 -9.40 -7.53
CA ILE A 102 -0.52 -9.78 -6.90
C ILE A 102 -0.76 -10.63 -5.65
N VAL A 103 -1.78 -10.27 -4.87
CA VAL A 103 -1.96 -10.87 -3.53
C VAL A 103 -2.89 -12.06 -3.50
N LYS A 104 -3.76 -12.21 -4.48
CA LYS A 104 -4.73 -13.30 -4.48
C LYS A 104 -4.09 -14.68 -4.67
#